data_c0d646ca581a4a706f58c45abad167da
#
_entry.id   c0d646ca581a4a706f58c45abad167da
#
_cell.length_a   1.000
_cell.length_b   1.000
_cell.length_c   1.000
_cell.angle_alpha   90.00
_cell.angle_beta   90.00
_cell.angle_gamma   90.00
#
_symmetry.space_group_name_H-M   'P 1'
#
loop_
_entity.id
_entity.type
_entity.pdbx_description
1 polymer ?
#
loop_
_entity_poly.entity_id
_entity_poly.type
_entity_poly.pdbx_seq_one_letter_code
_entity_poly.pdbx_strand_id
1 'polypeptide(L)'
;MTKQRYEEKNERIRSAFLALKREQPERLRERLNLSWSNWGFGMESLETSAKRLQRSGIGYIELHGNHYGPDLGYRAKETIDILEAHGIKTSGVCGMFSADNDLSSSRAPHRQAAIDYLKREIEFTAEMGGSYLLVVPGAVGRPKAYDDMEFQRSVDTLSIVADRFVAYGVKAAIEPIRAAEVSLVRTIADAKAYIAAVDHPGVQHINADVYHMQAEEAHIGEALLEAGERLVNLHMADSNRGALGDGFMDLDTIIMALYVLGFNREGRFVTPEPLGPGGDPYPAMYGKPDAAKLDDLVARTAAYFREREAFLVG
;
A
#
# COMPACT_ATOMS: atom_id res chain seq x y z
N MET A 1 21.58 -29.45 -13.33
CA MET A 1 21.88 -28.30 -12.44
C MET A 1 20.82 -28.26 -11.34
N THR A 2 21.22 -28.09 -10.10
CA THR A 2 20.28 -27.93 -8.98
C THR A 2 19.64 -26.55 -9.09
N LYS A 3 18.30 -26.46 -9.10
CA LYS A 3 17.59 -25.17 -9.05
C LYS A 3 17.93 -24.40 -7.78
N GLN A 4 17.95 -23.09 -7.85
CA GLN A 4 18.06 -22.25 -6.65
C GLN A 4 16.72 -22.24 -5.90
N ARG A 5 16.76 -22.04 -4.59
CA ARG A 5 15.53 -22.11 -3.75
C ARG A 5 14.44 -21.13 -4.17
N TYR A 6 14.81 -19.93 -4.63
CA TYR A 6 13.80 -18.96 -5.11
C TYR A 6 13.15 -19.42 -6.42
N GLU A 7 13.91 -20.10 -7.32
CA GLU A 7 13.38 -20.65 -8.57
C GLU A 7 12.36 -21.77 -8.29
N GLU A 8 12.59 -22.58 -7.27
CA GLU A 8 11.62 -23.61 -6.84
C GLU A 8 10.33 -22.98 -6.32
N LYS A 9 10.43 -21.83 -5.64
CA LYS A 9 9.27 -21.08 -5.13
C LYS A 9 8.50 -20.43 -6.28
N ASN A 10 9.19 -19.79 -7.22
CA ASN A 10 8.57 -19.26 -8.43
C ASN A 10 7.82 -20.35 -9.22
N GLU A 11 8.41 -21.52 -9.36
CA GLU A 11 7.80 -22.64 -10.08
C GLU A 11 6.54 -23.16 -9.40
N ARG A 12 6.48 -23.19 -8.05
CA ARG A 12 5.26 -23.54 -7.32
C ARG A 12 4.13 -22.56 -7.61
N ILE A 13 4.41 -21.26 -7.57
CA ILE A 13 3.44 -20.20 -7.85
C ILE A 13 2.96 -20.31 -9.30
N ARG A 14 3.90 -20.47 -10.24
CA ARG A 14 3.59 -20.64 -11.64
C ARG A 14 2.71 -21.89 -11.90
N SER A 15 3.04 -23.00 -11.26
CA SER A 15 2.25 -24.24 -11.38
C SER A 15 0.84 -24.07 -10.84
N ALA A 16 0.68 -23.39 -9.70
CA ALA A 16 -0.64 -23.06 -9.14
C ALA A 16 -1.43 -22.14 -10.08
N PHE A 17 -0.79 -21.12 -10.64
CA PHE A 17 -1.43 -20.22 -11.62
C PHE A 17 -1.86 -20.93 -12.90
N LEU A 18 -1.01 -21.80 -13.46
CA LEU A 18 -1.35 -22.59 -14.66
C LEU A 18 -2.48 -23.59 -14.38
N ALA A 19 -2.54 -24.17 -13.20
CA ALA A 19 -3.66 -25.00 -12.77
C ALA A 19 -4.95 -24.16 -12.70
N LEU A 20 -4.91 -22.99 -12.06
CA LEU A 20 -6.02 -22.03 -12.02
C LEU A 20 -6.50 -21.66 -13.43
N LYS A 21 -5.57 -21.30 -14.35
CA LYS A 21 -5.88 -20.93 -15.72
C LYS A 21 -6.59 -22.07 -16.50
N ARG A 22 -6.21 -23.32 -16.23
CA ARG A 22 -6.80 -24.49 -16.87
C ARG A 22 -8.15 -24.88 -16.26
N GLU A 23 -8.26 -24.84 -14.93
CA GLU A 23 -9.39 -25.42 -14.18
C GLU A 23 -10.50 -24.40 -13.87
N GLN A 24 -10.14 -23.11 -13.77
CA GLN A 24 -11.05 -22.02 -13.40
C GLN A 24 -10.75 -20.75 -14.22
N PRO A 25 -10.79 -20.81 -15.57
CA PRO A 25 -10.43 -19.67 -16.45
C PRO A 25 -11.31 -18.44 -16.22
N GLU A 26 -12.52 -18.61 -15.71
CA GLU A 26 -13.42 -17.49 -15.38
C GLU A 26 -12.87 -16.60 -14.30
N ARG A 27 -12.02 -17.10 -13.40
CA ARG A 27 -11.36 -16.32 -12.34
C ARG A 27 -10.30 -15.37 -12.89
N LEU A 28 -9.86 -15.52 -14.13
CA LEU A 28 -8.89 -14.64 -14.79
C LEU A 28 -9.54 -13.58 -15.66
N ARG A 29 -10.87 -13.52 -15.76
CA ARG A 29 -11.59 -12.58 -16.65
C ARG A 29 -11.48 -11.13 -16.14
N GLU A 30 -11.61 -10.94 -14.85
CA GLU A 30 -11.45 -9.62 -14.26
C GLU A 30 -9.97 -9.30 -14.09
N ARG A 31 -9.59 -8.08 -14.45
CA ARG A 31 -8.24 -7.59 -14.25
C ARG A 31 -8.02 -7.15 -12.81
N LEU A 32 -6.75 -7.12 -12.40
CA LEU A 32 -6.35 -6.52 -11.14
C LEU A 32 -6.73 -5.03 -11.13
N ASN A 33 -7.30 -4.55 -10.02
CA ASN A 33 -7.66 -3.12 -9.86
C ASN A 33 -6.37 -2.31 -9.66
N LEU A 34 -6.01 -1.53 -10.67
CA LEU A 34 -4.85 -0.65 -10.59
C LEU A 34 -5.25 0.67 -9.95
N SER A 35 -4.62 1.00 -8.84
CA SER A 35 -4.69 2.26 -8.14
C SER A 35 -3.36 3.01 -8.29
N TRP A 36 -3.23 4.15 -7.68
CA TRP A 36 -1.96 4.89 -7.57
C TRP A 36 -1.90 5.64 -6.25
N SER A 37 -0.79 5.50 -5.52
CA SER A 37 -0.55 6.27 -4.30
C SER A 37 0.01 7.65 -4.64
N ASN A 38 -0.74 8.70 -4.32
CA ASN A 38 -0.35 10.05 -4.71
C ASN A 38 0.58 10.75 -3.72
N TRP A 39 1.00 10.08 -2.64
CA TRP A 39 1.94 10.69 -1.71
C TRP A 39 3.29 11.05 -2.38
N GLY A 40 3.73 10.27 -3.35
CA GLY A 40 4.91 10.53 -4.16
C GLY A 40 4.78 11.73 -5.11
N PHE A 41 3.57 12.24 -5.32
CA PHE A 41 3.34 13.46 -6.11
C PHE A 41 3.57 14.74 -5.31
N GLY A 42 3.76 14.63 -3.99
CA GLY A 42 4.08 15.75 -3.11
C GLY A 42 2.98 16.80 -3.06
N MET A 43 3.35 18.04 -3.31
CA MET A 43 2.48 19.22 -3.17
C MET A 43 1.74 19.62 -4.46
N GLU A 44 1.68 18.74 -5.47
CA GLU A 44 0.90 19.09 -6.65
C GLU A 44 -0.62 19.08 -6.35
N SER A 45 -1.38 19.80 -7.18
CA SER A 45 -2.84 19.82 -7.00
C SER A 45 -3.45 18.46 -7.33
N LEU A 46 -4.51 18.06 -6.60
CA LEU A 46 -5.25 16.84 -6.86
C LEU A 46 -5.80 16.78 -8.29
N GLU A 47 -6.21 17.92 -8.84
CA GLU A 47 -6.65 18.04 -10.23
C GLU A 47 -5.55 17.61 -11.22
N THR A 48 -4.29 17.98 -10.97
CA THR A 48 -3.13 17.57 -11.78
C THR A 48 -2.88 16.07 -11.66
N SER A 49 -2.93 15.54 -10.44
CA SER A 49 -2.81 14.11 -10.17
C SER A 49 -3.90 13.30 -10.88
N ALA A 50 -5.17 13.72 -10.75
CA ALA A 50 -6.31 13.05 -11.36
C ALA A 50 -6.20 13.03 -12.90
N LYS A 51 -5.85 14.14 -13.53
CA LYS A 51 -5.59 14.20 -14.98
C LYS A 51 -4.50 13.23 -15.45
N ARG A 52 -3.41 13.11 -14.67
CA ARG A 52 -2.32 12.17 -14.97
C ARG A 52 -2.80 10.73 -14.94
N LEU A 53 -3.53 10.35 -13.88
CA LEU A 53 -4.05 9.00 -13.72
C LEU A 53 -5.06 8.65 -14.81
N GLN A 54 -5.98 9.56 -15.13
CA GLN A 54 -6.96 9.41 -16.21
C GLN A 54 -6.27 9.13 -17.55
N ARG A 55 -5.24 9.93 -17.92
CA ARG A 55 -4.47 9.74 -19.15
C ARG A 55 -3.77 8.38 -19.24
N SER A 56 -3.42 7.81 -18.09
CA SER A 56 -2.73 6.52 -17.97
C SER A 56 -3.69 5.34 -17.78
N GLY A 57 -5.00 5.56 -17.83
CA GLY A 57 -6.02 4.52 -17.68
C GLY A 57 -6.10 3.91 -16.28
N ILE A 58 -5.69 4.66 -15.25
CA ILE A 58 -5.76 4.25 -13.85
C ILE A 58 -7.09 4.75 -13.27
N GLY A 59 -7.92 3.81 -12.80
CA GLY A 59 -9.27 4.12 -12.33
C GLY A 59 -9.39 4.39 -10.83
N TYR A 60 -8.31 4.20 -10.07
CA TYR A 60 -8.31 4.38 -8.61
C TYR A 60 -7.13 5.21 -8.14
N ILE A 61 -7.33 5.92 -7.02
CA ILE A 61 -6.29 6.66 -6.32
C ILE A 61 -6.27 6.27 -4.85
N GLU A 62 -5.10 6.07 -4.30
CA GLU A 62 -4.87 6.06 -2.87
C GLU A 62 -4.42 7.47 -2.48
N LEU A 63 -5.20 8.11 -1.62
CA LEU A 63 -4.91 9.46 -1.16
C LEU A 63 -3.90 9.41 -0.01
N HIS A 64 -2.89 10.29 -0.03
CA HIS A 64 -2.01 10.40 1.12
C HIS A 64 -2.76 11.00 2.32
N GLY A 65 -2.46 10.50 3.51
CA GLY A 65 -3.08 10.88 4.77
C GLY A 65 -2.66 12.25 5.29
N ASN A 66 -2.55 13.20 4.41
CA ASN A 66 -2.74 14.60 4.67
C ASN A 66 -1.84 15.32 5.66
N HIS A 67 -0.54 15.30 5.42
CA HIS A 67 0.43 16.03 6.24
C HIS A 67 1.03 17.29 5.58
N TYR A 68 0.70 17.56 4.32
CA TYR A 68 1.43 18.54 3.55
C TYR A 68 0.49 19.65 3.08
N GLY A 69 0.75 20.87 3.51
CA GLY A 69 0.04 22.04 3.09
C GLY A 69 -0.39 22.93 4.27
N PRO A 70 -0.79 24.17 3.97
CA PRO A 70 -1.17 25.13 4.99
C PRO A 70 -2.53 24.84 5.62
N ASP A 71 -3.34 23.98 4.98
CA ASP A 71 -4.67 23.58 5.43
C ASP A 71 -4.64 22.27 6.22
N LEU A 72 -5.79 21.88 6.76
CA LEU A 72 -6.02 20.56 7.36
C LEU A 72 -6.11 19.43 6.30
N GLY A 73 -5.74 19.74 5.06
CA GLY A 73 -5.62 18.88 3.94
C GLY A 73 -6.88 18.70 3.07
N TYR A 74 -7.12 17.49 2.57
CA TYR A 74 -8.25 17.23 1.70
C TYR A 74 -9.59 17.55 2.38
N ARG A 75 -10.49 18.19 1.62
CA ARG A 75 -11.88 18.38 1.97
C ARG A 75 -12.71 17.38 1.17
N ALA A 76 -13.43 16.49 1.83
CA ALA A 76 -14.08 15.36 1.19
C ALA A 76 -14.91 15.76 -0.03
N LYS A 77 -15.80 16.75 0.10
CA LYS A 77 -16.66 17.19 -1.02
C LYS A 77 -15.84 17.67 -2.23
N GLU A 78 -14.87 18.54 -2.03
CA GLU A 78 -14.01 19.07 -3.09
C GLU A 78 -13.18 17.95 -3.75
N THR A 79 -12.67 17.03 -2.93
CA THR A 79 -11.90 15.87 -3.38
C THR A 79 -12.75 14.95 -4.25
N ILE A 80 -13.98 14.64 -3.82
CA ILE A 80 -14.93 13.85 -4.59
C ILE A 80 -15.25 14.51 -5.93
N ASP A 81 -15.61 15.80 -5.91
CA ASP A 81 -15.97 16.54 -7.13
C ASP A 81 -14.82 16.50 -8.18
N ILE A 82 -13.56 16.63 -7.73
CA ILE A 82 -12.38 16.53 -8.61
C ILE A 82 -12.20 15.11 -9.16
N LEU A 83 -12.25 14.10 -8.31
CA LEU A 83 -12.02 12.72 -8.72
C LEU A 83 -13.12 12.23 -9.68
N GLU A 84 -14.38 12.51 -9.38
CA GLU A 84 -15.52 12.17 -10.23
C GLU A 84 -15.43 12.82 -11.61
N ALA A 85 -14.99 14.09 -11.70
CA ALA A 85 -14.79 14.80 -12.97
C ALA A 85 -13.78 14.08 -13.88
N HIS A 86 -12.90 13.24 -13.32
CA HIS A 86 -11.90 12.46 -14.04
C HIS A 86 -12.20 10.95 -14.09
N GLY A 87 -13.35 10.52 -13.56
CA GLY A 87 -13.73 9.11 -13.54
C GLY A 87 -12.84 8.25 -12.63
N ILE A 88 -12.23 8.84 -11.58
CA ILE A 88 -11.36 8.18 -10.63
C ILE A 88 -12.09 7.95 -9.32
N LYS A 89 -11.89 6.79 -8.71
CA LYS A 89 -12.44 6.41 -7.41
C LYS A 89 -11.33 6.31 -6.37
N THR A 90 -11.65 6.57 -5.12
CA THR A 90 -10.72 6.35 -4.02
C THR A 90 -10.62 4.85 -3.69
N SER A 91 -9.42 4.29 -3.68
CA SER A 91 -9.17 2.92 -3.21
C SER A 91 -9.06 2.87 -1.68
N GLY A 92 -8.34 3.82 -1.12
CA GLY A 92 -8.06 3.95 0.31
C GLY A 92 -7.24 5.20 0.60
N VAL A 93 -6.75 5.29 1.82
CA VAL A 93 -5.86 6.36 2.27
C VAL A 93 -4.54 5.76 2.77
N CYS A 94 -3.44 6.29 2.28
CA CYS A 94 -2.10 5.99 2.80
C CYS A 94 -1.89 6.78 4.09
N GLY A 95 -1.98 6.11 5.23
CA GLY A 95 -1.76 6.73 6.54
C GLY A 95 -0.31 7.15 6.72
N MET A 96 -0.09 8.39 7.17
CA MET A 96 1.24 8.97 7.33
C MET A 96 1.62 9.02 8.80
N PHE A 97 2.60 8.23 9.20
CA PHE A 97 3.05 8.10 10.58
C PHE A 97 4.51 8.55 10.72
N SER A 98 4.74 9.45 11.63
CA SER A 98 6.04 10.04 11.92
C SER A 98 6.32 10.02 13.43
N ALA A 99 7.44 10.57 13.87
CA ALA A 99 7.74 10.70 15.29
C ALA A 99 6.71 11.53 16.08
N ASP A 100 5.94 12.41 15.39
CA ASP A 100 4.96 13.28 16.03
C ASP A 100 3.60 12.61 16.27
N ASN A 101 3.29 11.55 15.49
CA ASN A 101 2.06 10.76 15.62
C ASN A 101 2.35 9.25 15.64
N ASP A 102 3.27 8.84 16.51
CA ASP A 102 3.78 7.47 16.63
C ASP A 102 2.96 6.66 17.64
N LEU A 103 2.28 5.61 17.16
CA LEU A 103 1.51 4.66 17.96
C LEU A 103 2.32 4.00 19.08
N SER A 104 3.61 3.79 18.85
CA SER A 104 4.52 3.05 19.70
C SER A 104 5.33 3.94 20.67
N SER A 105 5.20 5.26 20.53
CA SER A 105 6.03 6.23 21.28
C SER A 105 5.97 6.04 22.79
N SER A 106 7.10 6.16 23.46
CA SER A 106 7.17 6.23 24.93
C SER A 106 6.51 7.50 25.48
N ARG A 107 6.28 8.53 24.62
CA ARG A 107 5.66 9.80 25.00
C ARG A 107 4.15 9.78 24.73
N ALA A 108 3.35 9.93 25.80
CA ALA A 108 1.90 9.93 25.70
C ALA A 108 1.32 10.97 24.72
N PRO A 109 1.84 12.22 24.61
CA PRO A 109 1.33 13.18 23.63
C PRO A 109 1.43 12.71 22.18
N HIS A 110 2.49 12.00 21.78
CA HIS A 110 2.65 11.48 20.43
C HIS A 110 1.65 10.36 20.14
N ARG A 111 1.38 9.48 21.11
CA ARG A 111 0.33 8.46 20.96
C ARG A 111 -1.07 9.08 20.88
N GLN A 112 -1.32 10.15 21.65
CA GLN A 112 -2.58 10.89 21.56
C GLN A 112 -2.74 11.52 20.16
N ALA A 113 -1.68 12.12 19.63
CA ALA A 113 -1.68 12.66 18.28
C ALA A 113 -1.99 11.57 17.23
N ALA A 114 -1.43 10.35 17.40
CA ALA A 114 -1.75 9.20 16.53
C ALA A 114 -3.23 8.78 16.64
N ILE A 115 -3.79 8.76 17.85
CA ILE A 115 -5.22 8.46 18.06
C ILE A 115 -6.10 9.49 17.35
N ASP A 116 -5.82 10.78 17.53
CA ASP A 116 -6.61 11.86 16.92
C ASP A 116 -6.46 11.87 15.40
N TYR A 117 -5.27 11.59 14.90
CA TYR A 117 -5.00 11.38 13.49
C TYR A 117 -5.84 10.23 12.90
N LEU A 118 -5.76 9.05 13.51
CA LEU A 118 -6.51 7.88 13.06
C LEU A 118 -8.02 8.13 13.03
N LYS A 119 -8.57 8.78 14.06
CA LYS A 119 -10.01 9.13 14.10
C LYS A 119 -10.41 9.96 12.89
N ARG A 120 -9.63 10.98 12.57
CA ARG A 120 -9.88 11.87 11.41
C ARG A 120 -9.74 11.12 10.09
N GLU A 121 -8.67 10.34 9.93
CA GLU A 121 -8.42 9.64 8.66
C GLU A 121 -9.40 8.47 8.41
N ILE A 122 -9.90 7.82 9.45
CA ILE A 122 -10.97 6.82 9.33
C ILE A 122 -12.25 7.48 8.79
N GLU A 123 -12.66 8.60 9.38
CA GLU A 123 -13.84 9.37 8.92
C GLU A 123 -13.67 9.84 7.48
N PHE A 124 -12.54 10.45 7.17
CA PHE A 124 -12.22 10.91 5.83
C PHE A 124 -12.21 9.75 4.80
N THR A 125 -11.58 8.62 5.14
CA THR A 125 -11.57 7.44 4.26
C THR A 125 -12.98 6.96 3.93
N ALA A 126 -13.85 6.91 4.94
CA ALA A 126 -15.26 6.53 4.75
C ALA A 126 -16.00 7.54 3.89
N GLU A 127 -15.85 8.84 4.14
CA GLU A 127 -16.47 9.92 3.34
C GLU A 127 -16.04 9.85 1.87
N MET A 128 -14.80 9.48 1.60
CA MET A 128 -14.26 9.30 0.26
C MET A 128 -14.69 7.99 -0.42
N GLY A 129 -15.42 7.11 0.26
CA GLY A 129 -15.73 5.76 -0.22
C GLY A 129 -14.52 4.84 -0.33
N GLY A 130 -13.42 5.16 0.34
CA GLY A 130 -12.22 4.35 0.40
C GLY A 130 -12.44 3.08 1.24
N SER A 131 -11.83 1.98 0.84
CA SER A 131 -12.06 0.68 1.49
C SER A 131 -11.08 0.39 2.64
N TYR A 132 -9.95 1.08 2.72
CA TYR A 132 -8.93 0.88 3.74
C TYR A 132 -8.21 2.18 4.11
N LEU A 133 -7.70 2.21 5.33
CA LEU A 133 -6.69 3.14 5.80
C LEU A 133 -5.42 2.34 6.12
N LEU A 134 -4.30 2.68 5.49
CA LEU A 134 -3.00 2.13 5.81
C LEU A 134 -2.57 2.59 7.20
N VAL A 135 -2.09 1.64 8.01
CA VAL A 135 -1.63 1.89 9.38
C VAL A 135 -0.23 1.32 9.58
N VAL A 136 0.72 2.20 9.90
CA VAL A 136 2.06 1.79 10.33
C VAL A 136 2.07 1.68 11.87
N PRO A 137 2.45 0.53 12.45
CA PRO A 137 2.48 0.32 13.89
C PRO A 137 3.44 1.21 14.69
N GLY A 138 4.38 1.87 14.01
CA GLY A 138 5.34 2.80 14.60
C GLY A 138 5.59 4.02 13.73
N ALA A 139 6.61 4.80 14.04
CA ALA A 139 7.01 5.94 13.22
C ALA A 139 7.91 5.50 12.07
N VAL A 140 7.61 5.95 10.85
CA VAL A 140 8.52 5.84 9.70
C VAL A 140 9.70 6.79 9.92
N GLY A 141 10.90 6.35 9.54
CA GLY A 141 12.15 7.07 9.79
C GLY A 141 12.78 6.80 11.15
N ARG A 142 12.21 5.89 11.94
CA ARG A 142 12.73 5.50 13.26
C ARG A 142 13.03 3.99 13.34
N PRO A 143 14.22 3.55 12.91
CA PRO A 143 14.57 2.12 12.88
C PRO A 143 14.92 1.50 14.23
N LYS A 144 15.13 2.33 15.27
CA LYS A 144 15.49 1.86 16.61
C LYS A 144 14.30 1.93 17.56
N ALA A 145 14.07 0.83 18.28
CA ALA A 145 13.09 0.78 19.35
C ALA A 145 13.43 1.76 20.49
N TYR A 146 12.41 2.30 21.15
CA TYR A 146 12.58 3.08 22.37
C TYR A 146 12.97 2.18 23.55
N ASP A 147 12.28 1.06 23.69
CA ASP A 147 12.42 0.08 24.77
C ASP A 147 11.60 -1.19 24.46
N ASP A 148 11.63 -2.15 25.37
CA ASP A 148 10.95 -3.45 25.22
C ASP A 148 9.40 -3.36 25.25
N MET A 149 8.83 -2.22 25.67
CA MET A 149 7.38 -2.00 25.75
C MET A 149 6.79 -1.40 24.46
N GLU A 150 7.62 -1.13 23.46
CA GLU A 150 7.21 -0.43 22.25
C GLU A 150 6.09 -1.15 21.48
N PHE A 151 6.22 -2.45 21.33
CA PHE A 151 5.20 -3.28 20.68
C PHE A 151 3.86 -3.21 21.40
N GLN A 152 3.85 -3.38 22.72
CA GLN A 152 2.63 -3.35 23.53
C GLN A 152 1.97 -1.97 23.47
N ARG A 153 2.75 -0.89 23.56
CA ARG A 153 2.20 0.47 23.46
C ARG A 153 1.52 0.72 22.12
N SER A 154 2.08 0.20 21.03
CA SER A 154 1.47 0.30 19.70
C SER A 154 0.14 -0.45 19.65
N VAL A 155 0.11 -1.68 20.13
CA VAL A 155 -1.11 -2.49 20.23
C VAL A 155 -2.18 -1.77 21.05
N ASP A 156 -1.84 -1.29 22.26
CA ASP A 156 -2.77 -0.60 23.16
C ASP A 156 -3.32 0.68 22.51
N THR A 157 -2.46 1.43 21.82
CA THR A 157 -2.84 2.70 21.19
C THR A 157 -3.80 2.47 20.01
N LEU A 158 -3.54 1.47 19.15
CA LEU A 158 -4.42 1.15 18.04
C LEU A 158 -5.76 0.59 18.52
N SER A 159 -5.74 -0.21 19.59
CA SER A 159 -6.95 -0.79 20.18
C SER A 159 -7.97 0.28 20.62
N ILE A 160 -7.52 1.47 21.05
CA ILE A 160 -8.40 2.60 21.45
C ILE A 160 -9.31 3.07 20.31
N VAL A 161 -8.88 2.92 19.05
CA VAL A 161 -9.63 3.37 17.87
C VAL A 161 -10.17 2.23 17.03
N ALA A 162 -9.93 0.98 17.41
CA ALA A 162 -10.26 -0.19 16.60
C ALA A 162 -11.76 -0.32 16.29
N ASP A 163 -12.65 0.01 17.23
CA ASP A 163 -14.10 0.05 17.03
C ASP A 163 -14.54 1.01 15.92
N ARG A 164 -13.79 2.11 15.72
CA ARG A 164 -14.14 3.08 14.68
C ARG A 164 -13.97 2.51 13.28
N PHE A 165 -12.96 1.68 13.05
CA PHE A 165 -12.80 1.00 11.77
C PHE A 165 -14.04 0.17 11.43
N VAL A 166 -14.61 -0.54 12.41
CA VAL A 166 -15.86 -1.29 12.22
C VAL A 166 -17.04 -0.35 11.98
N ALA A 167 -17.17 0.69 12.80
CA ALA A 167 -18.29 1.63 12.73
C ALA A 167 -18.37 2.38 11.39
N TYR A 168 -17.24 2.68 10.80
CA TYR A 168 -17.15 3.39 9.51
C TYR A 168 -16.98 2.46 8.30
N GLY A 169 -16.88 1.13 8.50
CA GLY A 169 -16.68 0.16 7.42
C GLY A 169 -15.33 0.27 6.71
N VAL A 170 -14.35 0.89 7.35
CA VAL A 170 -12.97 1.04 6.84
C VAL A 170 -12.09 -0.07 7.38
N LYS A 171 -11.21 -0.62 6.54
CA LYS A 171 -10.27 -1.68 6.95
C LYS A 171 -8.97 -1.04 7.46
N ALA A 172 -8.53 -1.35 8.68
CA ALA A 172 -7.16 -1.05 9.08
C ALA A 172 -6.20 -2.00 8.34
N ALA A 173 -5.40 -1.47 7.43
CA ALA A 173 -4.43 -2.22 6.64
C ALA A 173 -3.03 -2.03 7.23
N ILE A 174 -2.56 -3.00 8.03
CA ILE A 174 -1.25 -2.94 8.69
C ILE A 174 -0.15 -3.08 7.65
N GLU A 175 0.80 -2.16 7.65
CA GLU A 175 1.92 -2.19 6.73
C GLU A 175 3.21 -2.64 7.39
N PRO A 176 3.79 -3.76 6.94
CA PRO A 176 5.18 -4.11 7.22
C PRO A 176 6.13 -3.22 6.42
N ILE A 177 7.08 -2.60 7.12
CA ILE A 177 8.08 -1.71 6.52
C ILE A 177 9.48 -2.20 6.88
N ARG A 178 10.43 -2.06 5.98
CA ARG A 178 11.81 -2.55 6.14
C ARG A 178 12.49 -2.01 7.40
N ALA A 179 13.40 -2.80 7.97
CA ALA A 179 14.14 -2.52 9.20
C ALA A 179 14.95 -1.22 9.18
N ALA A 180 15.29 -0.71 8.00
CA ALA A 180 15.98 0.57 7.86
C ALA A 180 15.10 1.79 8.20
N GLU A 181 13.77 1.62 8.22
CA GLU A 181 12.81 2.71 8.39
C GLU A 181 11.94 2.59 9.64
N VAL A 182 11.69 1.35 10.13
CA VAL A 182 10.84 1.14 11.31
C VAL A 182 11.46 0.19 12.32
N SER A 183 11.03 0.31 13.57
CA SER A 183 11.45 -0.56 14.67
C SER A 183 10.56 -1.80 14.84
N LEU A 184 9.30 -1.73 14.39
CA LEU A 184 8.27 -2.76 14.56
C LEU A 184 7.73 -3.23 13.20
N VAL A 185 7.23 -4.45 13.16
CA VAL A 185 6.45 -5.04 12.04
C VAL A 185 7.13 -4.84 10.68
N ARG A 186 7.89 -5.85 10.27
CA ARG A 186 8.74 -5.76 9.07
C ARG A 186 8.36 -6.78 7.99
N THR A 187 7.71 -7.87 8.40
CA THR A 187 7.30 -8.96 7.53
C THR A 187 5.79 -9.19 7.58
N ILE A 188 5.27 -9.94 6.62
CA ILE A 188 3.87 -10.41 6.66
C ILE A 188 3.61 -11.22 7.94
N ALA A 189 4.57 -12.03 8.39
CA ALA A 189 4.46 -12.77 9.64
C ALA A 189 4.34 -11.83 10.85
N ASP A 190 5.15 -10.77 10.90
CA ASP A 190 5.05 -9.76 11.97
C ASP A 190 3.70 -9.04 11.95
N ALA A 191 3.19 -8.68 10.76
CA ALA A 191 1.88 -8.05 10.64
C ALA A 191 0.76 -8.96 11.14
N LYS A 192 0.81 -10.25 10.83
CA LYS A 192 -0.13 -11.25 11.35
C LYS A 192 -0.06 -11.37 12.88
N ALA A 193 1.16 -11.38 13.44
CA ALA A 193 1.37 -11.40 14.89
C ALA A 193 0.85 -10.12 15.57
N TYR A 194 1.07 -8.96 14.95
CA TYR A 194 0.55 -7.67 15.43
C TYR A 194 -0.98 -7.64 15.40
N ILE A 195 -1.60 -8.06 14.30
CA ILE A 195 -3.06 -8.18 14.16
C ILE A 195 -3.63 -9.12 15.23
N ALA A 196 -2.97 -10.25 15.47
CA ALA A 196 -3.38 -11.19 16.52
C ALA A 196 -3.24 -10.61 17.93
N ALA A 197 -2.24 -9.76 18.17
CA ALA A 197 -2.05 -9.08 19.45
C ALA A 197 -3.10 -7.98 19.71
N VAL A 198 -3.54 -7.26 18.66
CA VAL A 198 -4.66 -6.31 18.77
C VAL A 198 -5.98 -7.04 19.00
N ASP A 199 -6.15 -8.22 18.42
CA ASP A 199 -7.32 -9.13 18.58
C ASP A 199 -8.67 -8.40 18.43
N HIS A 200 -8.83 -7.63 17.34
CA HIS A 200 -10.03 -6.84 17.11
C HIS A 200 -10.54 -6.96 15.67
N PRO A 201 -11.86 -7.12 15.41
CA PRO A 201 -12.41 -7.26 14.05
C PRO A 201 -12.13 -6.05 13.13
N GLY A 202 -11.92 -4.86 13.68
CA GLY A 202 -11.54 -3.66 12.92
C GLY A 202 -10.09 -3.67 12.42
N VAL A 203 -9.21 -4.53 12.97
CA VAL A 203 -7.79 -4.58 12.65
C VAL A 203 -7.43 -5.98 12.14
N GLN A 204 -7.76 -6.29 10.89
CA GLN A 204 -7.63 -7.64 10.34
C GLN A 204 -6.90 -7.70 8.99
N HIS A 205 -6.49 -6.56 8.44
CA HIS A 205 -6.01 -6.49 7.07
C HIS A 205 -4.55 -6.01 6.97
N ILE A 206 -3.97 -6.26 5.81
CA ILE A 206 -2.56 -5.98 5.52
C ILE A 206 -2.49 -5.15 4.22
N ASN A 207 -1.68 -4.09 4.25
CA ASN A 207 -1.04 -3.50 3.08
C ASN A 207 0.35 -4.13 2.96
N ALA A 208 0.66 -4.77 1.85
CA ALA A 208 2.02 -5.20 1.56
C ALA A 208 2.70 -4.18 0.65
N ASP A 209 4.02 -4.03 0.75
CA ASP A 209 4.80 -3.21 -0.17
C ASP A 209 6.02 -4.00 -0.67
N VAL A 210 6.08 -4.24 -1.97
CA VAL A 210 7.17 -5.01 -2.58
C VAL A 210 8.53 -4.37 -2.38
N TYR A 211 8.62 -3.04 -2.26
CA TYR A 211 9.87 -2.35 -1.99
C TYR A 211 10.44 -2.70 -0.61
N HIS A 212 9.59 -2.79 0.41
CA HIS A 212 9.99 -3.23 1.74
C HIS A 212 10.23 -4.74 1.79
N MET A 213 9.38 -5.52 1.14
CA MET A 213 9.47 -6.98 1.10
C MET A 213 10.77 -7.50 0.46
N GLN A 214 11.36 -6.76 -0.47
CA GLN A 214 12.66 -7.14 -1.08
C GLN A 214 13.77 -7.36 -0.06
N ALA A 215 13.77 -6.60 1.03
CA ALA A 215 14.81 -6.69 2.07
C ALA A 215 14.41 -7.62 3.22
N GLU A 216 13.11 -7.79 3.46
CA GLU A 216 12.61 -8.44 4.69
C GLU A 216 12.04 -9.84 4.45
N GLU A 217 11.51 -10.12 3.25
CA GLU A 217 10.88 -11.39 2.95
C GLU A 217 11.82 -12.37 2.24
N ALA A 218 11.75 -13.61 2.63
CA ALA A 218 12.51 -14.67 1.95
C ALA A 218 12.06 -14.90 0.50
N HIS A 219 10.80 -14.54 0.18
CA HIS A 219 10.23 -14.63 -1.16
C HIS A 219 8.91 -13.86 -1.23
N ILE A 220 8.84 -12.82 -2.06
CA ILE A 220 7.68 -11.91 -2.15
C ILE A 220 6.39 -12.67 -2.48
N GLY A 221 6.40 -13.48 -3.54
CA GLY A 221 5.19 -14.19 -3.97
C GLY A 221 4.64 -15.16 -2.92
N GLU A 222 5.50 -15.88 -2.17
CA GLU A 222 5.06 -16.74 -1.07
C GLU A 222 4.51 -15.94 0.12
N ALA A 223 5.14 -14.81 0.47
CA ALA A 223 4.66 -13.93 1.52
C ALA A 223 3.28 -13.33 1.18
N LEU A 224 3.06 -12.95 -0.10
CA LEU A 224 1.71 -12.53 -0.56
C LEU A 224 0.68 -13.64 -0.39
N LEU A 225 1.01 -14.88 -0.79
CA LEU A 225 0.12 -16.02 -0.57
C LEU A 225 -0.14 -16.29 0.92
N GLU A 226 0.86 -16.07 1.77
CA GLU A 226 0.73 -16.19 3.23
C GLU A 226 -0.17 -15.11 3.83
N ALA A 227 -0.15 -13.88 3.31
CA ALA A 227 -1.06 -12.82 3.73
C ALA A 227 -2.52 -13.19 3.47
N GLY A 228 -2.80 -13.94 2.39
CA GLY A 228 -4.10 -14.51 2.09
C GLY A 228 -5.20 -13.45 2.00
N GLU A 229 -6.35 -13.76 2.60
CA GLU A 229 -7.53 -12.87 2.63
C GLU A 229 -7.30 -11.56 3.40
N ARG A 230 -6.24 -11.46 4.19
CA ARG A 230 -5.88 -10.23 4.89
C ARG A 230 -5.30 -9.17 3.97
N LEU A 231 -4.72 -9.57 2.83
CA LEU A 231 -4.16 -8.64 1.87
C LEU A 231 -5.26 -7.81 1.21
N VAL A 232 -5.25 -6.49 1.35
CA VAL A 232 -6.25 -5.58 0.74
C VAL A 232 -5.62 -4.62 -0.26
N ASN A 233 -4.37 -4.28 -0.07
CA ASN A 233 -3.60 -3.42 -0.97
C ASN A 233 -2.18 -3.96 -1.12
N LEU A 234 -1.60 -3.72 -2.29
CA LEU A 234 -0.21 -4.03 -2.59
C LEU A 234 0.45 -2.79 -3.20
N HIS A 235 1.33 -2.16 -2.44
CA HIS A 235 2.22 -1.13 -2.96
C HIS A 235 3.28 -1.75 -3.87
N MET A 236 3.56 -1.09 -4.97
CA MET A 236 4.51 -1.59 -5.96
C MET A 236 5.46 -0.52 -6.47
N ALA A 237 6.71 -0.89 -6.60
CA ALA A 237 7.74 -0.21 -7.37
C ALA A 237 8.71 -1.26 -7.90
N ASP A 238 9.54 -0.92 -8.86
CA ASP A 238 10.62 -1.84 -9.24
C ASP A 238 11.72 -1.89 -8.17
N SER A 239 12.67 -2.79 -8.31
CA SER A 239 13.74 -3.06 -7.35
C SER A 239 14.57 -1.84 -6.95
N ASN A 240 14.63 -0.83 -7.80
CA ASN A 240 15.30 0.45 -7.58
C ASN A 240 14.34 1.58 -7.15
N ARG A 241 13.10 1.23 -6.74
CA ARG A 241 11.98 2.14 -6.48
C ARG A 241 11.60 3.02 -7.68
N GLY A 242 12.00 2.61 -8.89
CA GLY A 242 11.64 3.22 -10.16
C GLY A 242 10.32 2.71 -10.72
N ALA A 243 10.02 3.13 -11.96
CA ALA A 243 8.90 2.60 -12.70
C ALA A 243 9.03 1.07 -12.87
N LEU A 244 7.91 0.36 -12.89
CA LEU A 244 7.92 -1.07 -13.17
C LEU A 244 8.53 -1.34 -14.54
N GLY A 245 9.47 -2.28 -14.60
CA GLY A 245 10.26 -2.61 -15.79
C GLY A 245 11.64 -1.92 -15.85
N ASP A 246 11.94 -1.01 -14.92
CA ASP A 246 13.25 -0.32 -14.86
C ASP A 246 14.29 -1.05 -13.99
N GLY A 247 13.89 -2.11 -13.31
CA GLY A 247 14.75 -2.88 -12.40
C GLY A 247 14.72 -4.38 -12.68
N PHE A 248 14.82 -5.18 -11.65
CA PHE A 248 14.85 -6.65 -11.75
C PHE A 248 13.74 -7.33 -10.93
N MET A 249 12.66 -6.62 -10.60
CA MET A 249 11.53 -7.20 -9.90
C MET A 249 10.87 -8.30 -10.75
N ASP A 250 10.66 -9.47 -10.16
CA ASP A 250 9.92 -10.56 -10.79
C ASP A 250 8.40 -10.28 -10.74
N LEU A 251 7.98 -9.34 -11.59
CA LEU A 251 6.57 -8.91 -11.67
C LEU A 251 5.64 -10.06 -12.08
N ASP A 252 6.10 -10.96 -12.92
CA ASP A 252 5.29 -12.09 -13.37
C ASP A 252 4.90 -13.01 -12.21
N THR A 253 5.86 -13.36 -11.35
CA THR A 253 5.59 -14.18 -10.18
C THR A 253 4.64 -13.46 -9.21
N ILE A 254 4.76 -12.15 -9.04
CA ILE A 254 3.87 -11.35 -8.21
C ILE A 254 2.44 -11.37 -8.78
N ILE A 255 2.27 -11.07 -10.07
CA ILE A 255 0.95 -11.09 -10.73
C ILE A 255 0.31 -12.49 -10.62
N MET A 256 1.07 -13.56 -10.89
CA MET A 256 0.58 -14.93 -10.77
C MET A 256 0.11 -15.22 -9.32
N ALA A 257 0.86 -14.81 -8.30
CA ALA A 257 0.47 -14.97 -6.90
C ALA A 257 -0.84 -14.23 -6.58
N LEU A 258 -1.00 -13.00 -7.07
CA LEU A 258 -2.22 -12.22 -6.88
C LEU A 258 -3.45 -12.89 -7.52
N TYR A 259 -3.33 -13.45 -8.73
CA TYR A 259 -4.43 -14.20 -9.35
C TYR A 259 -4.74 -15.50 -8.60
N VAL A 260 -3.75 -16.22 -8.12
CA VAL A 260 -3.95 -17.42 -7.28
C VAL A 260 -4.74 -17.07 -6.02
N LEU A 261 -4.46 -15.91 -5.39
CA LEU A 261 -5.21 -15.36 -4.26
C LEU A 261 -6.63 -14.90 -4.63
N GLY A 262 -6.96 -14.72 -5.92
CA GLY A 262 -8.21 -14.07 -6.33
C GLY A 262 -8.24 -12.59 -5.95
N PHE A 263 -7.10 -11.92 -6.07
CA PHE A 263 -6.95 -10.50 -5.71
C PHE A 263 -7.60 -9.55 -6.73
N ASN A 264 -7.96 -10.05 -7.91
CA ASN A 264 -8.66 -9.36 -8.99
C ASN A 264 -10.18 -9.22 -8.72
N ARG A 265 -10.52 -8.70 -7.56
CA ARG A 265 -11.90 -8.49 -7.13
C ARG A 265 -12.08 -7.13 -6.46
N GLU A 266 -13.32 -6.72 -6.27
CA GLU A 266 -13.64 -5.46 -5.60
C GLU A 266 -13.01 -5.35 -4.21
N GLY A 267 -12.55 -4.16 -3.86
CA GLY A 267 -11.93 -3.85 -2.57
C GLY A 267 -10.51 -4.42 -2.38
N ARG A 268 -9.86 -4.81 -3.49
CA ARG A 268 -8.45 -5.24 -3.54
C ARG A 268 -7.72 -4.42 -4.61
N PHE A 269 -6.55 -3.88 -4.28
CA PHE A 269 -5.86 -2.95 -5.16
C PHE A 269 -4.37 -3.25 -5.28
N VAL A 270 -3.87 -3.04 -6.49
CA VAL A 270 -2.44 -2.94 -6.78
C VAL A 270 -2.15 -1.45 -6.95
N THR A 271 -1.30 -0.90 -6.11
CA THR A 271 -1.09 0.54 -5.98
C THR A 271 0.38 0.89 -6.18
N PRO A 272 0.82 1.15 -7.42
CA PRO A 272 2.17 1.64 -7.65
C PRO A 272 2.44 2.97 -6.97
N GLU A 273 3.70 3.07 -6.47
CA GLU A 273 4.23 4.29 -5.85
C GLU A 273 5.72 4.51 -6.13
N PRO A 274 6.17 4.39 -7.39
CA PRO A 274 7.57 4.60 -7.71
C PRO A 274 7.99 6.04 -7.45
N LEU A 275 9.21 6.20 -6.93
CA LEU A 275 9.82 7.51 -6.64
C LEU A 275 11.06 7.76 -7.49
N GLY A 276 11.62 6.70 -8.05
CA GLY A 276 12.89 6.70 -8.77
C GLY A 276 14.07 6.34 -7.87
N PRO A 277 15.26 6.18 -8.45
CA PRO A 277 16.47 5.81 -7.72
C PRO A 277 16.76 6.76 -6.57
N GLY A 278 17.01 6.19 -5.38
CA GLY A 278 17.17 6.95 -4.15
C GLY A 278 15.88 7.14 -3.36
N GLY A 279 14.72 6.99 -4.00
CA GLY A 279 13.41 6.81 -3.37
C GLY A 279 12.99 7.85 -2.34
N ASP A 280 13.44 9.10 -2.51
CA ASP A 280 13.12 10.19 -1.59
C ASP A 280 11.97 11.04 -2.14
N PRO A 281 10.78 11.03 -1.50
CA PRO A 281 9.65 11.87 -1.91
C PRO A 281 9.80 13.32 -1.46
N TYR A 282 10.71 13.61 -0.51
CA TYR A 282 10.85 14.93 0.10
C TYR A 282 11.13 16.05 -0.89
N PRO A 283 11.90 15.88 -1.98
CA PRO A 283 12.02 16.92 -2.99
C PRO A 283 10.68 17.35 -3.60
N ALA A 284 9.76 16.42 -3.81
CA ALA A 284 8.41 16.75 -4.29
C ALA A 284 7.56 17.42 -3.20
N MET A 285 7.76 17.06 -1.94
CA MET A 285 7.03 17.61 -0.79
C MET A 285 7.44 19.04 -0.44
N TYR A 286 8.72 19.36 -0.58
CA TYR A 286 9.29 20.67 -0.20
C TYR A 286 9.68 21.54 -1.38
N GLY A 287 9.60 21.00 -2.59
CA GLY A 287 9.95 21.66 -3.83
C GLY A 287 8.80 21.74 -4.82
N LYS A 288 9.14 22.06 -6.06
CA LYS A 288 8.20 21.91 -7.18
C LYS A 288 8.32 20.50 -7.74
N PRO A 289 7.22 19.74 -7.82
CA PRO A 289 7.25 18.44 -8.47
C PRO A 289 7.65 18.58 -9.95
N ASP A 290 8.47 17.66 -10.43
CA ASP A 290 8.78 17.53 -11.85
C ASP A 290 7.64 16.82 -12.56
N ALA A 291 6.72 17.58 -13.14
CA ALA A 291 5.52 17.04 -13.76
C ALA A 291 5.84 16.08 -14.91
N ALA A 292 6.90 16.34 -15.70
CA ALA A 292 7.28 15.46 -16.82
C ALA A 292 7.81 14.11 -16.32
N LYS A 293 8.60 14.12 -15.25
CA LYS A 293 9.09 12.89 -14.60
C LYS A 293 7.94 12.09 -13.99
N LEU A 294 7.00 12.75 -13.33
CA LEU A 294 5.83 12.08 -12.74
C LEU A 294 4.91 11.51 -13.83
N ASP A 295 4.68 12.24 -14.92
CA ASP A 295 3.92 11.74 -16.07
C ASP A 295 4.57 10.48 -16.67
N ASP A 296 5.89 10.48 -16.86
CA ASP A 296 6.66 9.34 -17.36
C ASP A 296 6.59 8.13 -16.42
N LEU A 297 6.80 8.33 -15.11
CA LEU A 297 6.72 7.25 -14.11
C LEU A 297 5.35 6.56 -14.12
N VAL A 298 4.26 7.33 -14.16
CA VAL A 298 2.90 6.79 -14.16
C VAL A 298 2.62 6.05 -15.45
N ALA A 299 2.89 6.68 -16.59
CA ALA A 299 2.59 6.09 -17.90
C ALA A 299 3.34 4.78 -18.13
N ARG A 300 4.65 4.75 -17.86
CA ARG A 300 5.47 3.53 -18.07
C ARG A 300 5.09 2.42 -17.11
N THR A 301 4.88 2.75 -15.83
CA THR A 301 4.47 1.76 -14.83
C THR A 301 3.13 1.12 -15.19
N ALA A 302 2.13 1.93 -15.53
CA ALA A 302 0.80 1.42 -15.90
C ALA A 302 0.86 0.56 -17.19
N ALA A 303 1.58 1.02 -18.20
CA ALA A 303 1.72 0.30 -19.45
C ALA A 303 2.41 -1.05 -19.26
N TYR A 304 3.55 -1.08 -18.56
CA TYR A 304 4.31 -2.30 -18.31
C TYR A 304 3.52 -3.30 -17.43
N PHE A 305 2.87 -2.83 -16.38
CA PHE A 305 2.03 -3.70 -15.55
C PHE A 305 0.93 -4.37 -16.39
N ARG A 306 0.22 -3.60 -17.21
CA ARG A 306 -0.88 -4.11 -18.05
C ARG A 306 -0.39 -5.03 -19.17
N GLU A 307 0.79 -4.78 -19.73
CA GLU A 307 1.44 -5.66 -20.70
C GLU A 307 1.75 -7.02 -20.06
N ARG A 308 2.39 -7.04 -18.88
CA ARG A 308 2.73 -8.28 -18.18
C ARG A 308 1.47 -9.05 -17.75
N GLU A 309 0.49 -8.34 -17.19
CA GLU A 309 -0.80 -8.95 -16.84
C GLU A 309 -1.46 -9.61 -18.05
N ALA A 310 -1.58 -8.88 -19.17
CA ALA A 310 -2.18 -9.40 -20.38
C ALA A 310 -1.43 -10.62 -20.95
N PHE A 311 -0.10 -10.62 -20.91
CA PHE A 311 0.73 -11.75 -21.32
C PHE A 311 0.46 -13.01 -20.49
N LEU A 312 0.24 -12.87 -19.20
CA LEU A 312 0.01 -14.01 -18.30
C LEU A 312 -1.42 -14.57 -18.42
N VAL A 313 -2.43 -13.69 -18.48
CA VAL A 313 -3.83 -14.13 -18.47
C VAL A 313 -4.37 -14.48 -19.87
N GLY A 314 -3.85 -13.87 -20.92
CA GLY A 314 -4.21 -14.15 -22.32
C GLY A 314 -3.63 -15.43 -22.81
#